data_140694edda82f09895375630d3211c78
#
_entry.id   140694edda82f09895375630d3211c78
#
_cell.length_a   1.000
_cell.length_b   1.000
_cell.length_c   1.000
_cell.angle_alpha   90.00
_cell.angle_beta   90.00
_cell.angle_gamma   90.00
#
_symmetry.space_group_name_H-M   'P 1'
#
loop_
_entity.id
_entity.type
_entity.pdbx_description
1 polymer ?
#
loop_
_entity_poly.entity_id
_entity_poly.type
_entity_poly.pdbx_seq_one_letter_code
_entity_poly.pdbx_strand_id
1 'polypeptide(L)'
;FKDSAPAELVDCVGHDDLMVLMFTSGTTGRSKAVMLSERNFFTTVECQVKFGDAMLDYKHEHMPEDKNDVLSNFAILPLFHLGTFICLFVWACKGWALNLSADIRDFYRDLGLMHSDAIAVAPMLMEAIYKDVKRGRRARLNGVWNPCGSSAMFDGAMLAELAQQGMMITQVYGMTETCGDGIINYEQDEKHIRAVGKPDDHAEYKLDETGEICIRGGCVMLGYYKD
;
A
#
# COMPACT_ATOMS: atom_id res chain seq x y z
N PHE A 1 18.68 19.43 22.77
CA PHE A 1 19.17 18.32 21.93
C PHE A 1 20.61 18.49 21.44
N LYS A 2 21.13 19.74 21.30
CA LYS A 2 22.51 19.95 20.79
C LYS A 2 23.62 19.51 21.74
N ASP A 3 23.34 19.39 23.03
CA ASP A 3 24.33 19.11 24.08
C ASP A 3 24.16 17.71 24.72
N SER A 4 23.28 16.87 24.17
CA SER A 4 23.12 15.48 24.63
C SER A 4 24.17 14.59 23.96
N ALA A 5 24.86 13.76 24.76
CA ALA A 5 25.70 12.70 24.23
C ALA A 5 24.88 11.75 23.35
N PRO A 6 25.44 11.22 22.24
CA PRO A 6 24.79 10.21 21.46
C PRO A 6 24.38 9.03 22.37
N ALA A 7 23.13 8.60 22.27
CA ALA A 7 22.71 7.39 22.94
C ALA A 7 23.47 6.19 22.35
N GLU A 8 23.97 5.31 23.18
CA GLU A 8 24.53 4.03 22.74
C GLU A 8 23.39 3.18 22.20
N LEU A 9 23.47 2.80 20.92
CA LEU A 9 22.50 1.88 20.32
C LEU A 9 22.81 0.48 20.86
N VAL A 10 21.90 -0.06 21.64
CA VAL A 10 21.98 -1.43 22.13
C VAL A 10 21.21 -2.31 21.16
N ASP A 11 21.92 -3.13 20.39
CA ASP A 11 21.33 -4.14 19.51
C ASP A 11 20.92 -5.35 20.35
N CYS A 12 19.72 -5.29 20.92
CA CYS A 12 19.16 -6.35 21.78
C CYS A 12 17.79 -6.84 21.29
N VAL A 13 17.36 -6.45 20.09
CA VAL A 13 16.06 -6.82 19.54
C VAL A 13 16.26 -7.92 18.50
N GLY A 14 15.58 -9.05 18.69
CA GLY A 14 15.56 -10.15 17.73
C GLY A 14 14.48 -9.95 16.66
N HIS A 15 14.67 -10.54 15.49
CA HIS A 15 13.72 -10.44 14.37
C HIS A 15 12.30 -10.91 14.72
N ASP A 16 12.15 -11.78 15.71
CA ASP A 16 10.84 -12.28 16.16
C ASP A 16 10.29 -11.52 17.36
N ASP A 17 10.99 -10.49 17.84
CA ASP A 17 10.49 -9.65 18.92
C ASP A 17 9.35 -8.74 18.43
N LEU A 18 8.45 -8.42 19.36
CA LEU A 18 7.33 -7.54 19.08
C LEU A 18 7.83 -6.13 18.70
N MET A 19 7.55 -5.71 17.48
CA MET A 19 7.88 -4.38 16.98
C MET A 19 6.72 -3.40 17.15
N VAL A 20 5.50 -3.82 16.79
CA VAL A 20 4.34 -2.92 16.78
C VAL A 20 3.03 -3.65 17.08
N LEU A 21 2.11 -2.94 17.75
CA LEU A 21 0.71 -3.34 17.92
C LEU A 21 -0.17 -2.54 16.98
N MET A 22 -0.85 -3.22 16.06
CA MET A 22 -1.82 -2.61 15.15
C MET A 22 -3.24 -3.04 15.53
N PHE A 23 -4.14 -2.07 15.68
CA PHE A 23 -5.52 -2.34 16.07
C PHE A 23 -6.40 -2.50 14.84
N THR A 24 -7.20 -3.58 14.83
CA THR A 24 -8.23 -3.82 13.82
C THR A 24 -9.61 -3.65 14.44
N SER A 25 -10.59 -3.29 13.62
CA SER A 25 -11.99 -3.12 14.06
C SER A 25 -12.67 -4.43 14.50
N GLY A 26 -12.03 -5.58 14.23
CA GLY A 26 -12.54 -6.91 14.57
C GLY A 26 -13.96 -7.19 14.03
N THR A 27 -14.17 -8.33 13.40
CA THR A 27 -15.50 -8.76 12.92
C THR A 27 -16.49 -8.99 14.06
N THR A 28 -16.02 -9.15 15.29
CA THR A 28 -16.81 -9.38 16.51
C THR A 28 -17.19 -8.09 17.25
N GLY A 29 -16.88 -6.91 16.68
CA GLY A 29 -17.17 -5.61 17.28
C GLY A 29 -16.22 -5.16 18.41
N ARG A 30 -15.23 -5.97 18.79
CA ARG A 30 -14.14 -5.58 19.69
C ARG A 30 -12.86 -5.39 18.90
N SER A 31 -12.18 -4.27 19.12
CA SER A 31 -10.86 -4.04 18.56
C SER A 31 -9.88 -5.11 19.06
N LYS A 32 -9.16 -5.74 18.12
CA LYS A 32 -8.09 -6.68 18.42
C LYS A 32 -6.75 -6.02 18.14
N ALA A 33 -5.77 -6.24 19.00
CA ALA A 33 -4.42 -5.75 18.81
C ALA A 33 -3.57 -6.86 18.16
N VAL A 34 -3.26 -6.70 16.90
CA VAL A 34 -2.39 -7.59 16.13
C VAL A 34 -0.95 -7.32 16.52
N MET A 35 -0.22 -8.35 16.92
CA MET A 35 1.20 -8.30 17.28
C MET A 35 2.05 -8.58 16.05
N LEU A 36 2.82 -7.59 15.61
CA LEU A 36 3.73 -7.72 14.47
C LEU A 36 5.18 -7.63 14.93
N SER A 37 6.01 -8.57 14.47
CA SER A 37 7.45 -8.57 14.69
C SER A 37 8.20 -7.78 13.62
N GLU A 38 9.49 -7.55 13.86
CA GLU A 38 10.40 -7.00 12.86
C GLU A 38 10.41 -7.88 11.60
N ARG A 39 10.46 -9.21 11.74
CA ARG A 39 10.41 -10.16 10.62
C ARG A 39 9.17 -9.98 9.77
N ASN A 40 7.98 -9.88 10.40
CA ASN A 40 6.74 -9.66 9.63
C ASN A 40 6.84 -8.40 8.78
N PHE A 41 7.38 -7.35 9.39
CA PHE A 41 7.46 -6.04 8.77
C PHE A 41 8.42 -6.02 7.58
N PHE A 42 9.65 -6.52 7.77
CA PHE A 42 10.64 -6.56 6.70
C PHE A 42 10.25 -7.49 5.56
N THR A 43 9.62 -8.64 5.83
CA THR A 43 9.07 -9.52 4.79
C THR A 43 8.12 -8.75 3.88
N THR A 44 7.20 -7.99 4.45
CA THR A 44 6.25 -7.16 3.67
C THR A 44 6.94 -6.02 2.93
N VAL A 45 7.90 -5.35 3.58
CA VAL A 45 8.65 -4.26 2.91
C VAL A 45 9.41 -4.79 1.69
N GLU A 46 10.06 -5.95 1.79
CA GLU A 46 10.77 -6.58 0.67
C GLU A 46 9.83 -6.89 -0.51
N CYS A 47 8.64 -7.42 -0.23
CA CYS A 47 7.62 -7.66 -1.24
C CYS A 47 7.20 -6.35 -1.93
N GLN A 48 6.89 -5.32 -1.16
CA GLN A 48 6.42 -4.05 -1.70
C GLN A 48 7.50 -3.22 -2.40
N VAL A 49 8.77 -3.44 -2.08
CA VAL A 49 9.89 -2.85 -2.84
C VAL A 49 9.91 -3.38 -4.28
N LYS A 50 9.64 -4.68 -4.50
CA LYS A 50 9.49 -5.25 -5.85
C LYS A 50 8.33 -4.62 -6.62
N PHE A 51 7.22 -4.34 -5.95
CA PHE A 51 6.12 -3.58 -6.57
C PHE A 51 6.58 -2.18 -6.99
N GLY A 52 7.42 -1.53 -6.18
CA GLY A 52 8.04 -0.25 -6.55
C GLY A 52 8.87 -0.34 -7.83
N ASP A 53 9.60 -1.44 -8.06
CA ASP A 53 10.32 -1.66 -9.32
C ASP A 53 9.35 -1.77 -10.50
N ALA A 54 8.25 -2.51 -10.36
CA ALA A 54 7.20 -2.60 -11.39
C ALA A 54 6.55 -1.23 -11.71
N MET A 55 6.44 -0.35 -10.72
CA MET A 55 6.00 1.04 -10.97
C MET A 55 7.00 1.82 -11.84
N LEU A 56 8.30 1.68 -11.59
CA LEU A 56 9.33 2.31 -12.43
C LEU A 56 9.31 1.77 -13.86
N ASP A 57 9.21 0.45 -14.01
CA ASP A 57 9.12 -0.18 -15.34
C ASP A 57 7.91 0.36 -16.12
N TYR A 58 6.74 0.42 -15.48
CA TYR A 58 5.55 1.01 -16.09
C TYR A 58 5.77 2.46 -16.49
N LYS A 59 6.38 3.27 -15.62
CA LYS A 59 6.68 4.67 -15.89
C LYS A 59 7.61 4.83 -17.09
N HIS A 60 8.69 4.07 -17.15
CA HIS A 60 9.65 4.12 -18.25
C HIS A 60 9.02 3.73 -19.59
N GLU A 61 8.10 2.76 -19.58
CA GLU A 61 7.39 2.33 -20.79
C GLU A 61 6.35 3.36 -21.26
N HIS A 62 5.57 3.93 -20.34
CA HIS A 62 4.40 4.75 -20.69
C HIS A 62 4.64 6.26 -20.60
N MET A 63 5.73 6.68 -19.93
CA MET A 63 6.09 8.09 -19.73
C MET A 63 7.59 8.32 -20.01
N PRO A 64 8.11 7.93 -21.19
CA PRO A 64 9.55 7.93 -21.48
C PRO A 64 10.21 9.31 -21.43
N GLU A 65 9.42 10.37 -21.49
CA GLU A 65 9.94 11.76 -21.38
C GLU A 65 10.24 12.16 -19.95
N ASP A 66 9.61 11.51 -18.96
CA ASP A 66 9.88 11.76 -17.54
C ASP A 66 11.07 10.90 -17.07
N LYS A 67 12.22 11.54 -16.90
CA LYS A 67 13.48 10.89 -16.47
C LYS A 67 13.67 10.88 -14.95
N ASN A 68 12.68 11.30 -14.18
CA ASN A 68 12.78 11.30 -12.73
C ASN A 68 12.41 9.93 -12.16
N ASP A 69 13.37 9.19 -11.65
CA ASP A 69 13.19 7.88 -11.02
C ASP A 69 12.86 7.97 -9.52
N VAL A 70 12.84 9.18 -8.97
CA VAL A 70 12.37 9.43 -7.59
C VAL A 70 10.86 9.64 -7.62
N LEU A 71 10.12 8.58 -7.34
CA LEU A 71 8.66 8.66 -7.29
C LEU A 71 8.18 9.32 -5.99
N SER A 72 6.94 9.78 -6.01
CA SER A 72 6.28 10.37 -4.86
C SER A 72 4.90 9.75 -4.62
N ASN A 73 4.59 9.46 -3.34
CA ASN A 73 3.31 8.93 -2.94
C ASN A 73 2.54 9.93 -2.07
N PHE A 74 1.27 10.09 -2.35
CA PHE A 74 0.38 10.89 -1.53
C PHE A 74 -0.32 10.00 -0.49
N ALA A 75 0.08 10.13 0.77
CA ALA A 75 -0.48 9.38 1.88
C ALA A 75 -1.59 10.19 2.56
N ILE A 76 -2.83 9.83 2.25
CA ILE A 76 -4.05 10.44 2.82
C ILE A 76 -4.69 9.57 3.90
N LEU A 77 -4.42 8.28 3.88
CA LEU A 77 -4.92 7.37 4.91
C LEU A 77 -4.10 7.55 6.19
N PRO A 78 -4.72 7.42 7.38
CA PRO A 78 -4.03 7.63 8.65
C PRO A 78 -2.84 6.69 8.85
N LEU A 79 -1.79 7.16 9.54
CA LEU A 79 -0.60 6.36 9.87
C LEU A 79 -0.87 5.18 10.81
N PHE A 80 -1.99 5.19 11.53
CA PHE A 80 -2.41 4.02 12.31
C PHE A 80 -3.01 2.90 11.43
N HIS A 81 -3.24 3.15 10.14
CA HIS A 81 -3.56 2.11 9.17
C HIS A 81 -2.27 1.47 8.66
N LEU A 82 -2.17 0.15 8.78
CA LEU A 82 -0.95 -0.59 8.50
C LEU A 82 -0.39 -0.31 7.08
N GLY A 83 -1.24 -0.27 6.06
CA GLY A 83 -0.79 0.00 4.68
C GLY A 83 -0.06 1.34 4.56
N THR A 84 -0.57 2.40 5.21
CA THR A 84 0.10 3.71 5.21
C THR A 84 1.40 3.67 6.02
N PHE A 85 1.41 2.97 7.14
CA PHE A 85 2.58 2.82 7.99
C PHE A 85 3.72 2.08 7.25
N ILE A 86 3.42 1.00 6.54
CA ILE A 86 4.40 0.28 5.70
C ILE A 86 4.94 1.14 4.57
N CYS A 87 4.10 1.95 3.94
CA CYS A 87 4.54 2.85 2.88
C CYS A 87 5.69 3.78 3.31
N LEU A 88 5.75 4.22 4.58
CA LEU A 88 6.88 5.01 5.09
C LEU A 88 8.21 4.30 4.86
N PHE A 89 8.27 3.01 5.14
CA PHE A 89 9.51 2.21 5.05
C PHE A 89 9.82 1.85 3.61
N VAL A 90 8.83 1.43 2.84
CA VAL A 90 9.01 1.10 1.40
C VAL A 90 9.55 2.30 0.64
N TRP A 91 8.94 3.47 0.82
CA TRP A 91 9.36 4.69 0.14
C TRP A 91 10.72 5.20 0.64
N ALA A 92 11.00 5.03 1.94
CA ALA A 92 12.34 5.31 2.48
C ALA A 92 13.40 4.37 1.91
N CYS A 93 13.14 3.07 1.79
CA CYS A 93 14.06 2.11 1.18
C CYS A 93 14.39 2.43 -0.27
N LYS A 94 13.41 2.93 -1.02
CA LYS A 94 13.59 3.37 -2.42
C LYS A 94 14.22 4.76 -2.54
N GLY A 95 14.36 5.52 -1.44
CA GLY A 95 14.79 6.93 -1.47
C GLY A 95 13.76 7.85 -2.13
N TRP A 96 12.49 7.48 -2.11
CA TRP A 96 11.38 8.19 -2.74
C TRP A 96 10.67 9.13 -1.78
N ALA A 97 9.90 10.08 -2.33
CA ALA A 97 9.19 11.08 -1.53
C ALA A 97 7.86 10.56 -1.01
N LEU A 98 7.51 10.89 0.23
CA LEU A 98 6.20 10.64 0.81
C LEU A 98 5.56 11.97 1.19
N ASN A 99 4.46 12.31 0.53
CA ASN A 99 3.65 13.49 0.77
C ASN A 99 2.53 13.13 1.76
N LEU A 100 2.55 13.72 2.95
CA LEU A 100 1.57 13.43 4.00
C LEU A 100 0.47 14.48 4.02
N SER A 101 -0.79 14.06 4.01
CA SER A 101 -1.95 14.90 4.29
C SER A 101 -2.54 14.53 5.65
N ALA A 102 -2.98 15.53 6.40
CA ALA A 102 -3.49 15.35 7.75
C ALA A 102 -4.98 15.01 7.79
N ASP A 103 -5.74 15.39 6.77
CA ASP A 103 -7.20 15.27 6.77
C ASP A 103 -7.76 14.96 5.38
N ILE A 104 -8.58 13.93 5.30
CA ILE A 104 -9.25 13.52 4.05
C ILE A 104 -10.13 14.63 3.45
N ARG A 105 -10.63 15.54 4.27
CA ARG A 105 -11.44 16.69 3.83
C ARG A 105 -10.62 17.67 2.99
N ASP A 106 -9.31 17.70 3.19
CA ASP A 106 -8.38 18.55 2.48
C ASP A 106 -7.75 17.91 1.24
N PHE A 107 -8.20 16.70 0.90
CA PHE A 107 -7.63 15.84 -0.16
C PHE A 107 -7.21 16.61 -1.43
N TYR A 108 -8.14 17.30 -2.07
CA TYR A 108 -7.83 18.02 -3.32
C TYR A 108 -6.97 19.26 -3.12
N ARG A 109 -7.08 19.93 -1.96
CA ARG A 109 -6.23 21.06 -1.62
C ARG A 109 -4.78 20.61 -1.48
N ASP A 110 -4.55 19.60 -0.67
CA ASP A 110 -3.20 19.13 -0.34
C ASP A 110 -2.56 18.41 -1.54
N LEU A 111 -3.33 17.61 -2.26
CA LEU A 111 -2.86 17.00 -3.50
C LEU A 111 -2.49 18.06 -4.54
N GLY A 112 -3.23 19.17 -4.61
CA GLY A 112 -2.90 20.29 -5.51
C GLY A 112 -1.59 21.01 -5.18
N LEU A 113 -1.12 20.91 -3.92
CA LEU A 113 0.13 21.54 -3.47
C LEU A 113 1.35 20.65 -3.68
N MET A 114 1.15 19.33 -3.76
CA MET A 114 2.25 18.35 -3.78
C MET A 114 2.06 17.41 -4.97
N HIS A 115 2.92 17.56 -6.00
CA HIS A 115 2.96 16.60 -7.09
C HIS A 115 3.16 15.20 -6.53
N SER A 116 2.37 14.24 -7.01
CA SER A 116 2.46 12.84 -6.56
C SER A 116 2.22 11.89 -7.71
N ASP A 117 3.00 10.81 -7.76
CA ASP A 117 2.91 9.76 -8.78
C ASP A 117 1.86 8.73 -8.39
N ALA A 118 1.82 8.36 -7.12
CA ALA A 118 0.96 7.33 -6.56
C ALA A 118 0.11 7.84 -5.41
N ILE A 119 -0.98 7.12 -5.15
CA ILE A 119 -1.86 7.34 -4.00
C ILE A 119 -2.50 6.02 -3.56
N ALA A 120 -2.41 5.69 -2.26
CA ALA A 120 -3.19 4.60 -1.69
C ALA A 120 -4.61 5.07 -1.37
N VAL A 121 -5.61 4.38 -1.89
CA VAL A 121 -7.00 4.80 -1.82
C VAL A 121 -7.95 3.71 -1.32
N ALA A 122 -8.89 4.13 -0.48
CA ALA A 122 -10.09 3.36 -0.17
C ALA A 122 -11.15 3.52 -1.30
N PRO A 123 -12.17 2.67 -1.38
CA PRO A 123 -13.17 2.68 -2.46
C PRO A 123 -13.77 4.05 -2.76
N MET A 124 -14.12 4.82 -1.74
CA MET A 124 -14.71 6.16 -1.89
C MET A 124 -13.79 7.14 -2.63
N LEU A 125 -12.48 7.09 -2.36
CA LEU A 125 -11.50 7.94 -3.04
C LEU A 125 -11.25 7.46 -4.47
N MET A 126 -11.21 6.14 -4.70
CA MET A 126 -11.10 5.60 -6.07
C MET A 126 -12.27 6.05 -6.94
N GLU A 127 -13.51 6.01 -6.40
CA GLU A 127 -14.67 6.54 -7.10
C GLU A 127 -14.57 8.06 -7.38
N ALA A 128 -14.02 8.83 -6.44
CA ALA A 128 -13.82 10.26 -6.65
C ALA A 128 -12.82 10.53 -7.78
N ILE A 129 -11.70 9.80 -7.80
CA ILE A 129 -10.69 9.84 -8.87
C ILE A 129 -11.35 9.49 -10.21
N TYR A 130 -12.08 8.36 -10.27
CA TYR A 130 -12.78 7.93 -11.46
C TYR A 130 -13.76 9.00 -12.00
N LYS A 131 -14.57 9.57 -11.11
CA LYS A 131 -15.53 10.64 -11.48
C LYS A 131 -14.82 11.88 -12.05
N ASP A 132 -13.67 12.25 -11.49
CA ASP A 132 -12.89 13.39 -11.99
C ASP A 132 -12.24 13.08 -13.34
N VAL A 133 -11.66 11.91 -13.53
CA VAL A 133 -11.10 11.46 -14.82
C VAL A 133 -12.18 11.43 -15.90
N LYS A 134 -13.32 10.80 -15.61
CA LYS A 134 -14.46 10.69 -16.54
C LYS A 134 -15.04 12.06 -16.96
N ARG A 135 -14.92 13.07 -16.10
CA ARG A 135 -15.35 14.45 -16.37
C ARG A 135 -14.27 15.32 -17.02
N GLY A 136 -13.14 14.74 -17.43
CA GLY A 136 -12.02 15.49 -18.01
C GLY A 136 -11.25 16.35 -17.02
N ARG A 137 -11.37 16.08 -15.70
CA ARG A 137 -10.75 16.86 -14.64
C ARG A 137 -9.48 16.20 -14.06
N ARG A 138 -8.80 15.36 -14.84
CA ARG A 138 -7.59 14.65 -14.44
C ARG A 138 -6.50 15.58 -13.88
N ALA A 139 -6.43 16.82 -14.35
CA ALA A 139 -5.47 17.82 -13.84
C ALA A 139 -5.58 18.06 -12.31
N ARG A 140 -6.74 17.79 -11.69
CA ARG A 140 -6.93 17.88 -10.24
C ARG A 140 -6.12 16.84 -9.46
N LEU A 141 -5.68 15.78 -10.12
CA LEU A 141 -4.90 14.71 -9.50
C LEU A 141 -3.40 15.04 -9.42
N ASN A 142 -2.98 16.19 -9.96
CA ASN A 142 -1.65 16.77 -9.83
C ASN A 142 -0.50 15.76 -10.04
N GLY A 143 -0.56 14.99 -11.11
CA GLY A 143 0.46 14.01 -11.48
C GLY A 143 0.10 12.57 -11.19
N VAL A 144 -0.83 12.25 -10.29
CA VAL A 144 -1.16 10.87 -9.93
C VAL A 144 -1.54 10.04 -11.16
N TRP A 145 -0.75 9.01 -11.39
CA TRP A 145 -0.97 8.02 -12.45
C TRP A 145 -1.12 6.59 -11.89
N ASN A 146 -0.73 6.34 -10.63
CA ASN A 146 -0.92 5.06 -9.96
C ASN A 146 -1.84 5.19 -8.73
N PRO A 147 -3.17 5.07 -8.87
CA PRO A 147 -4.05 4.84 -7.74
C PRO A 147 -4.00 3.37 -7.32
N CYS A 148 -3.53 3.14 -6.09
CA CYS A 148 -3.43 1.82 -5.48
C CYS A 148 -4.64 1.57 -4.57
N GLY A 149 -5.49 0.63 -4.94
CA GLY A 149 -6.69 0.27 -4.19
C GLY A 149 -6.46 -0.87 -3.22
N SER A 150 -6.97 -0.75 -2.00
CA SER A 150 -6.93 -1.79 -0.98
C SER A 150 -8.20 -1.81 -0.13
N SER A 151 -8.29 -2.76 0.80
CA SER A 151 -9.33 -2.88 1.82
C SER A 151 -10.72 -3.34 1.36
N ALA A 152 -11.03 -3.34 0.07
CA ALA A 152 -12.27 -3.88 -0.49
C ALA A 152 -12.12 -4.13 -2.00
N MET A 153 -13.08 -4.87 -2.57
CA MET A 153 -13.16 -5.05 -4.02
C MET A 153 -13.64 -3.76 -4.70
N PHE A 154 -13.06 -3.48 -5.86
CA PHE A 154 -13.44 -2.36 -6.71
C PHE A 154 -14.23 -2.85 -7.92
N ASP A 155 -15.06 -1.96 -8.49
CA ASP A 155 -15.76 -2.25 -9.74
C ASP A 155 -14.75 -2.42 -10.89
N GLY A 156 -14.70 -3.63 -11.46
CA GLY A 156 -13.74 -3.96 -12.50
C GLY A 156 -13.95 -3.17 -13.81
N ALA A 157 -15.17 -2.69 -14.09
CA ALA A 157 -15.40 -1.82 -15.26
C ALA A 157 -14.81 -0.44 -15.01
N MET A 158 -14.97 0.11 -13.80
CA MET A 158 -14.34 1.36 -13.38
C MET A 158 -12.81 1.29 -13.50
N LEU A 159 -12.20 0.20 -13.02
CA LEU A 159 -10.75 0.01 -13.09
C LEU A 159 -10.25 -0.06 -14.54
N ALA A 160 -10.96 -0.80 -15.41
CA ALA A 160 -10.63 -0.90 -16.83
C ALA A 160 -10.72 0.46 -17.54
N GLU A 161 -11.75 1.26 -17.24
CA GLU A 161 -11.88 2.62 -17.81
C GLU A 161 -10.72 3.52 -17.36
N LEU A 162 -10.28 3.45 -16.08
CA LEU A 162 -9.13 4.20 -15.58
C LEU A 162 -7.82 3.77 -16.28
N ALA A 163 -7.60 2.46 -16.44
CA ALA A 163 -6.43 1.94 -17.18
C ALA A 163 -6.40 2.42 -18.63
N GLN A 164 -7.55 2.43 -19.33
CA GLN A 164 -7.66 2.98 -20.69
C GLN A 164 -7.32 4.48 -20.76
N GLN A 165 -7.43 5.19 -19.64
CA GLN A 165 -7.00 6.59 -19.53
C GLN A 165 -5.51 6.74 -19.16
N GLY A 166 -4.73 5.67 -19.25
CA GLY A 166 -3.29 5.67 -18.98
C GLY A 166 -2.94 5.76 -17.48
N MET A 167 -3.76 5.16 -16.63
CA MET A 167 -3.44 4.99 -15.20
C MET A 167 -3.01 3.54 -14.95
N MET A 168 -1.91 3.37 -14.23
CA MET A 168 -1.52 2.06 -13.71
C MET A 168 -2.43 1.71 -12.54
N ILE A 169 -3.31 0.76 -12.71
CA ILE A 169 -4.23 0.33 -11.67
C ILE A 169 -3.57 -0.76 -10.83
N THR A 170 -3.46 -0.51 -9.55
CA THR A 170 -2.92 -1.48 -8.59
C THR A 170 -3.99 -1.86 -7.58
N GLN A 171 -4.12 -3.14 -7.32
CA GLN A 171 -4.98 -3.68 -6.28
C GLN A 171 -4.14 -4.49 -5.30
N VAL A 172 -4.40 -4.32 -4.01
CA VAL A 172 -3.73 -5.07 -2.94
C VAL A 172 -4.77 -5.80 -2.10
N TYR A 173 -4.62 -7.11 -2.00
CA TYR A 173 -5.32 -7.95 -1.03
C TYR A 173 -4.37 -8.31 0.10
N GLY A 174 -4.75 -7.98 1.30
CA GLY A 174 -4.00 -8.27 2.52
C GLY A 174 -4.80 -7.89 3.74
N MET A 175 -4.29 -8.23 4.90
CA MET A 175 -4.91 -7.91 6.19
C MET A 175 -3.85 -7.53 7.21
N THR A 176 -4.26 -6.95 8.31
CA THR A 176 -3.32 -6.56 9.38
C THR A 176 -2.60 -7.79 9.95
N GLU A 177 -3.28 -8.92 9.99
CA GLU A 177 -2.78 -10.22 10.48
C GLU A 177 -1.69 -10.84 9.59
N THR A 178 -1.58 -10.39 8.34
CA THR A 178 -0.48 -10.74 7.43
C THR A 178 0.46 -9.55 7.19
N CYS A 179 0.52 -8.63 8.15
CA CYS A 179 1.33 -7.42 8.05
C CYS A 179 1.04 -6.57 6.80
N GLY A 180 -0.21 -6.59 6.29
CA GLY A 180 -0.59 -5.90 5.06
C GLY A 180 -0.06 -6.54 3.78
N ASP A 181 0.69 -7.61 3.90
CA ASP A 181 1.15 -8.43 2.79
C ASP A 181 0.08 -9.40 2.33
N GLY A 182 0.18 -9.81 1.08
CA GLY A 182 -0.78 -10.72 0.49
C GLY A 182 -0.57 -10.86 -1.00
N ILE A 183 -1.50 -10.33 -1.76
CA ILE A 183 -1.53 -10.46 -3.21
C ILE A 183 -1.58 -9.06 -3.80
N ILE A 184 -0.67 -8.74 -4.71
CA ILE A 184 -0.64 -7.45 -5.40
C ILE A 184 -0.88 -7.67 -6.89
N ASN A 185 -1.85 -6.94 -7.44
CA ASN A 185 -2.10 -6.89 -8.86
C ASN A 185 -1.61 -5.57 -9.46
N TYR A 186 -0.65 -5.67 -10.37
CA TYR A 186 -0.17 -4.58 -11.21
C TYR A 186 -0.22 -4.95 -12.71
N GLU A 187 -0.86 -6.06 -13.06
CA GLU A 187 -1.12 -6.43 -14.47
C GLU A 187 -2.25 -5.55 -15.03
N GLN A 188 -1.99 -4.90 -16.16
CA GLN A 188 -2.88 -3.88 -16.71
C GLN A 188 -3.78 -4.38 -17.85
N ASP A 189 -3.66 -5.66 -18.23
CA ASP A 189 -4.50 -6.22 -19.30
C ASP A 189 -5.94 -6.45 -18.82
N GLU A 190 -6.88 -6.48 -19.77
CA GLU A 190 -8.31 -6.56 -19.50
C GLU A 190 -8.72 -7.80 -18.68
N LYS A 191 -7.99 -8.91 -18.84
CA LYS A 191 -8.28 -10.16 -18.14
C LYS A 191 -7.90 -10.07 -16.66
N HIS A 192 -6.74 -9.48 -16.35
CA HIS A 192 -6.16 -9.49 -15.01
C HIS A 192 -6.52 -8.27 -14.18
N ILE A 193 -6.86 -7.13 -14.80
CA ILE A 193 -7.17 -5.89 -14.08
C ILE A 193 -8.32 -6.03 -13.05
N ARG A 194 -9.15 -7.05 -13.22
CA ARG A 194 -10.26 -7.35 -12.30
C ARG A 194 -9.89 -8.30 -11.17
N ALA A 195 -8.71 -8.91 -11.23
CA ALA A 195 -8.20 -9.79 -10.20
C ALA A 195 -7.48 -9.00 -9.12
N VAL A 196 -7.33 -9.58 -7.93
CA VAL A 196 -6.51 -8.99 -6.87
C VAL A 196 -5.01 -9.26 -7.07
N GLY A 197 -4.63 -10.07 -8.07
CA GLY A 197 -3.24 -10.33 -8.45
C GLY A 197 -2.81 -11.77 -8.25
N LYS A 198 -1.50 -11.97 -8.18
CA LYS A 198 -0.85 -13.26 -7.93
C LYS A 198 -0.23 -13.27 -6.54
N PRO A 199 -0.19 -14.45 -5.89
CA PRO A 199 0.59 -14.63 -4.67
C PRO A 199 2.04 -14.21 -4.85
N ASP A 200 2.61 -13.58 -3.84
CA ASP A 200 4.02 -13.26 -3.79
C ASP A 200 4.86 -14.44 -3.28
N ASP A 201 6.15 -14.46 -3.61
CA ASP A 201 7.08 -15.53 -3.23
C ASP A 201 7.44 -15.53 -1.73
N HIS A 202 7.08 -14.49 -0.98
CA HIS A 202 7.41 -14.32 0.43
C HIS A 202 6.48 -15.10 1.37
N ALA A 203 5.38 -15.64 0.84
CA ALA A 203 4.45 -16.45 1.60
C ALA A 203 3.92 -17.63 0.76
N GLU A 204 3.46 -18.66 1.46
CA GLU A 204 2.77 -19.78 0.85
C GLU A 204 1.25 -19.57 0.96
N TYR A 205 0.56 -19.78 -0.14
CA TYR A 205 -0.89 -19.62 -0.25
C TYR A 205 -1.55 -20.92 -0.68
N LYS A 206 -2.65 -21.25 -0.06
CA LYS A 206 -3.52 -22.34 -0.51
C LYS A 206 -4.97 -22.03 -0.23
N LEU A 207 -5.86 -22.60 -1.01
CA LEU A 207 -7.27 -22.69 -0.65
C LEU A 207 -7.48 -23.99 0.12
N ASP A 208 -8.21 -23.92 1.23
CA ASP A 208 -8.65 -25.12 1.92
C ASP A 208 -9.88 -25.75 1.23
N GLU A 209 -10.44 -26.81 1.83
CA GLU A 209 -11.59 -27.52 1.28
C GLU A 209 -12.88 -26.66 1.26
N THR A 210 -12.94 -25.60 2.06
CA THR A 210 -14.05 -24.65 2.10
C THR A 210 -13.89 -23.47 1.16
N GLY A 211 -12.71 -23.33 0.53
CA GLY A 211 -12.33 -22.19 -0.31
C GLY A 211 -11.75 -21.02 0.47
N GLU A 212 -11.40 -21.22 1.75
CA GLU A 212 -10.72 -20.20 2.57
C GLU A 212 -9.25 -20.06 2.16
N ILE A 213 -8.78 -18.82 2.07
CA ILE A 213 -7.36 -18.52 1.76
C ILE A 213 -6.53 -18.73 3.01
N CYS A 214 -5.66 -19.73 2.99
CA CYS A 214 -4.68 -19.98 4.03
C CYS A 214 -3.33 -19.37 3.63
N ILE A 215 -2.71 -18.61 4.54
CA ILE A 215 -1.44 -17.93 4.31
C ILE A 215 -0.43 -18.38 5.36
N ARG A 216 0.78 -18.75 4.93
CA ARG A 216 1.90 -19.11 5.80
C ARG A 216 3.18 -18.43 5.32
N GLY A 217 3.87 -17.74 6.20
CA GLY A 217 5.14 -17.07 5.87
C GLY A 217 5.60 -16.09 6.93
N GLY A 218 6.71 -15.42 6.63
CA GLY A 218 7.29 -14.40 7.50
C GLY A 218 6.39 -13.20 7.76
N CYS A 219 5.41 -12.94 6.90
CA CYS A 219 4.43 -11.85 7.02
C CYS A 219 3.36 -12.12 8.08
N VAL A 220 3.13 -13.38 8.50
CA VAL A 220 2.03 -13.73 9.42
C VAL A 220 2.35 -13.28 10.84
N MET A 221 1.40 -12.59 11.46
CA MET A 221 1.51 -12.02 12.82
C MET A 221 1.93 -13.03 13.89
N LEU A 222 2.44 -12.54 15.01
CA LEU A 222 2.73 -13.37 16.21
C LEU A 222 1.45 -13.86 16.90
N GLY A 223 0.33 -13.19 16.70
CA GLY A 223 -0.96 -13.46 17.32
C GLY A 223 -1.66 -12.17 17.75
N TYR A 224 -2.78 -12.32 18.47
CA TYR A 224 -3.44 -11.17 19.08
C TYR A 224 -2.95 -10.96 20.51
N TYR A 225 -2.79 -9.70 20.89
CA TYR A 225 -2.33 -9.35 22.23
C TYR A 225 -3.40 -9.64 23.28
N LYS A 226 -3.09 -10.50 24.25
CA LYS A 226 -4.00 -10.93 25.35
C LYS A 226 -5.29 -11.63 24.88
N ASP A 227 -5.24 -12.33 23.74
CA ASP A 227 -6.35 -13.17 23.26
C ASP A 227 -6.00 -14.66 23.42
#